data_5fff22e11b07b07a966f06a4b794bf37
#
_entry.id   5fff22e11b07b07a966f06a4b794bf37
#
_cell.length_a   1.000
_cell.length_b   1.000
_cell.length_c   1.000
_cell.angle_alpha   90.00
_cell.angle_beta   90.00
_cell.angle_gamma   90.00
#
_symmetry.space_group_name_H-M   'P 1'
#
loop_
_entity.id
_entity.type
_entity.pdbx_description
1 polymer ?
#
loop_
_entity_poly.entity_id
_entity_poly.type
_entity_poly.pdbx_seq_one_letter_code
_entity_poly.pdbx_strand_id
1 'polypeptide(L)'
;DRCRQTDRVKLFSDHLNNLAAHLEKRGRRAIMWGDALLERSKWPAGYEANGTPTLPTHEALAHLSRRIVIADWHYDVLVKGDVPSLAHFRALGFETLACPWNSPGNIRTLAKAAATNRSGVLMTTWHHLVQSIPKLPYTAACMWSESQTVLAMAQTADFSLMRAATATCLRKLVPADGKFDRAGWNSFEMPAETN
;
A
#
# COMPACT_ATOMS: atom_id res chain seq x y z
N ASP A 1 8.06 -28.44 -22.35
CA ASP A 1 7.53 -27.43 -21.43
C ASP A 1 7.86 -26.03 -21.96
N ARG A 2 6.86 -25.37 -22.55
CA ARG A 2 7.02 -24.05 -23.21
C ARG A 2 7.59 -22.98 -22.24
N CYS A 3 7.31 -23.09 -20.95
CA CYS A 3 7.74 -22.09 -19.96
C CYS A 3 9.25 -22.16 -19.66
N ARG A 4 9.90 -23.31 -19.88
CA ARG A 4 11.35 -23.46 -19.63
C ARG A 4 12.23 -22.81 -20.67
N GLN A 5 11.71 -22.60 -21.88
CA GLN A 5 12.44 -22.00 -23.02
C GLN A 5 12.14 -20.52 -23.21
N THR A 6 11.22 -19.96 -22.42
CA THR A 6 10.80 -18.57 -22.56
C THR A 6 11.62 -17.67 -21.64
N ASP A 7 12.09 -16.56 -22.16
CA ASP A 7 12.66 -15.47 -21.38
C ASP A 7 11.63 -14.99 -20.35
N ARG A 8 11.92 -15.23 -19.07
CA ARG A 8 11.02 -14.90 -17.96
C ARG A 8 10.78 -13.41 -17.81
N VAL A 9 11.79 -12.60 -18.07
CA VAL A 9 11.70 -11.14 -18.02
C VAL A 9 10.76 -10.64 -19.10
N LYS A 10 10.95 -11.15 -20.32
CA LYS A 10 10.08 -10.81 -21.45
C LYS A 10 8.63 -11.28 -21.20
N LEU A 11 8.45 -12.51 -20.76
CA LEU A 11 7.12 -13.04 -20.45
C LEU A 11 6.39 -12.20 -19.42
N PHE A 12 7.08 -11.81 -18.34
CA PHE A 12 6.52 -11.02 -17.25
C PHE A 12 6.17 -9.61 -17.73
N SER A 13 7.08 -8.93 -18.42
CA SER A 13 6.84 -7.58 -18.93
C SER A 13 5.74 -7.54 -20.00
N ASP A 14 5.72 -8.48 -20.93
CA ASP A 14 4.68 -8.56 -21.97
C ASP A 14 3.30 -8.79 -21.34
N HIS A 15 3.21 -9.70 -20.35
CA HIS A 15 1.96 -9.95 -19.66
C HIS A 15 1.41 -8.69 -18.96
N LEU A 16 2.25 -7.99 -18.21
CA LEU A 16 1.86 -6.77 -17.50
C LEU A 16 1.48 -5.64 -18.46
N ASN A 17 2.23 -5.47 -19.56
CA ASN A 17 1.93 -4.47 -20.58
C ASN A 17 0.60 -4.77 -21.28
N ASN A 18 0.32 -6.04 -21.57
CA ASN A 18 -0.96 -6.45 -22.17
C ASN A 18 -2.13 -6.20 -21.23
N LEU A 19 -1.98 -6.49 -19.94
CA LEU A 19 -3.01 -6.17 -18.93
C LEU A 19 -3.22 -4.65 -18.82
N ALA A 20 -2.16 -3.87 -18.79
CA ALA A 20 -2.24 -2.42 -18.74
C ALA A 20 -2.97 -1.85 -19.97
N ALA A 21 -2.61 -2.32 -21.16
CA ALA A 21 -3.26 -1.91 -22.41
C ALA A 21 -4.75 -2.33 -22.46
N HIS A 22 -5.08 -3.51 -21.92
CA HIS A 22 -6.46 -3.97 -21.83
C HIS A 22 -7.33 -3.10 -20.89
N LEU A 23 -6.77 -2.70 -19.73
CA LEU A 23 -7.45 -1.80 -18.79
C LEU A 23 -7.60 -0.41 -19.39
N GLU A 24 -6.59 0.09 -20.08
CA GLU A 24 -6.61 1.41 -20.71
C GLU A 24 -7.72 1.54 -21.73
N LYS A 25 -7.93 0.54 -22.58
CA LYS A 25 -9.07 0.51 -23.52
C LYS A 25 -10.43 0.67 -22.85
N ARG A 26 -10.50 0.49 -21.54
CA ARG A 26 -11.70 0.65 -20.69
C ARG A 26 -11.67 1.91 -19.84
N GLY A 27 -10.76 2.84 -20.10
CA GLY A 27 -10.57 4.05 -19.29
C GLY A 27 -10.09 3.76 -17.86
N ARG A 28 -9.38 2.64 -17.65
CA ARG A 28 -8.81 2.25 -16.36
C ARG A 28 -7.28 2.21 -16.44
N ARG A 29 -6.64 2.33 -15.29
CA ARG A 29 -5.18 2.21 -15.18
C ARG A 29 -4.82 0.98 -14.36
N ALA A 30 -3.72 0.34 -14.71
CA ALA A 30 -3.15 -0.73 -13.92
C ALA A 30 -2.36 -0.14 -12.74
N ILE A 31 -2.53 -0.73 -11.57
CA ILE A 31 -1.67 -0.50 -10.40
C ILE A 31 -1.04 -1.84 -10.07
N MET A 32 0.26 -1.86 -9.80
CA MET A 32 0.96 -3.06 -9.37
C MET A 32 1.88 -2.79 -8.19
N TRP A 33 2.14 -3.81 -7.40
CA TRP A 33 3.09 -3.74 -6.30
C TRP A 33 4.52 -3.61 -6.82
N GLY A 34 5.32 -2.76 -6.15
CA GLY A 34 6.67 -2.42 -6.57
C GLY A 34 7.74 -3.43 -6.17
N ASP A 35 7.53 -4.21 -5.14
CA ASP A 35 8.50 -5.11 -4.54
C ASP A 35 9.13 -6.13 -5.51
N ALA A 36 8.33 -6.65 -6.44
CA ALA A 36 8.82 -7.54 -7.50
C ALA A 36 9.77 -6.86 -8.50
N LEU A 37 9.72 -5.53 -8.59
CA LEU A 37 10.53 -4.73 -9.50
C LEU A 37 11.82 -4.20 -8.89
N LEU A 38 12.11 -4.58 -7.65
CA LEU A 38 13.32 -4.20 -6.92
C LEU A 38 14.23 -5.42 -6.76
N GLU A 39 15.49 -5.29 -7.13
CA GLU A 39 16.49 -6.34 -6.95
C GLU A 39 16.92 -6.41 -5.48
N ARG A 40 16.68 -7.54 -4.83
CA ARG A 40 16.90 -7.72 -3.39
C ARG A 40 18.32 -7.34 -2.92
N SER A 41 19.32 -7.63 -3.71
CA SER A 41 20.71 -7.38 -3.36
C SER A 41 21.10 -5.89 -3.34
N LYS A 42 20.30 -5.03 -3.97
CA LYS A 42 20.58 -3.59 -4.09
C LYS A 42 19.89 -2.73 -3.03
N TRP A 43 19.08 -3.34 -2.19
CA TRP A 43 18.30 -2.62 -1.18
C TRP A 43 18.70 -3.03 0.23
N PRO A 44 18.52 -2.17 1.24
CA PRO A 44 18.86 -2.49 2.62
C PRO A 44 18.18 -3.77 3.12
N ALA A 45 18.79 -4.45 4.06
CA ALA A 45 18.19 -5.62 4.71
C ALA A 45 16.83 -5.23 5.33
N GLY A 46 15.83 -6.07 5.13
CA GLY A 46 14.45 -5.80 5.57
C GLY A 46 13.64 -4.93 4.61
N TYR A 47 14.23 -4.46 3.51
CA TYR A 47 13.48 -3.77 2.46
C TYR A 47 12.70 -4.79 1.61
N GLU A 48 11.45 -4.48 1.31
CA GLU A 48 10.61 -5.35 0.48
C GLU A 48 11.03 -5.24 -0.98
N ALA A 49 11.98 -6.09 -1.35
CA ALA A 49 12.53 -6.22 -2.70
C ALA A 49 12.62 -7.70 -3.05
N ASN A 50 11.85 -8.16 -4.02
CA ASN A 50 11.62 -9.58 -4.29
C ASN A 50 12.27 -10.09 -5.58
N GLY A 51 12.86 -9.21 -6.39
CA GLY A 51 13.66 -9.61 -7.55
C GLY A 51 14.97 -10.29 -7.12
N THR A 52 15.27 -11.44 -7.71
CA THR A 52 16.48 -12.23 -7.45
C THR A 52 17.11 -12.70 -8.75
N PRO A 53 18.37 -13.17 -8.77
CA PRO A 53 18.97 -13.75 -9.98
C PRO A 53 18.20 -14.95 -10.53
N THR A 54 17.55 -15.73 -9.66
CA THR A 54 16.74 -16.90 -10.07
C THR A 54 15.33 -16.50 -10.48
N LEU A 55 14.85 -15.33 -10.04
CA LEU A 55 13.57 -14.72 -10.41
C LEU A 55 13.81 -13.26 -10.77
N PRO A 56 14.33 -12.95 -11.96
CA PRO A 56 14.81 -11.63 -12.33
C PRO A 56 13.69 -10.67 -12.75
N THR A 57 12.59 -10.64 -12.00
CA THR A 57 11.43 -9.77 -12.27
C THR A 57 11.77 -8.28 -12.24
N HIS A 58 12.78 -7.88 -11.49
CA HIS A 58 13.27 -6.51 -11.44
C HIS A 58 13.83 -6.01 -12.79
N GLU A 59 14.35 -6.90 -13.64
CA GLU A 59 14.83 -6.54 -14.97
C GLU A 59 13.69 -6.12 -15.91
N ALA A 60 12.46 -6.60 -15.66
CA ALA A 60 11.30 -6.22 -16.43
C ALA A 60 10.96 -4.73 -16.30
N LEU A 61 11.42 -4.05 -15.23
CA LEU A 61 11.15 -2.64 -14.96
C LEU A 61 11.51 -1.73 -16.14
N ALA A 62 12.60 -2.04 -16.85
CA ALA A 62 13.02 -1.30 -18.05
C ALA A 62 12.02 -1.40 -19.20
N HIS A 63 11.27 -2.48 -19.28
CA HIS A 63 10.36 -2.82 -20.36
C HIS A 63 8.89 -2.52 -20.06
N LEU A 64 8.56 -2.12 -18.84
CA LEU A 64 7.19 -1.83 -18.46
C LEU A 64 6.68 -0.49 -18.99
N SER A 65 5.42 -0.49 -19.39
CA SER A 65 4.70 0.73 -19.74
C SER A 65 4.65 1.72 -18.57
N ARG A 66 5.01 2.97 -18.82
CA ARG A 66 4.93 4.07 -17.82
C ARG A 66 3.49 4.47 -17.47
N ARG A 67 2.50 3.85 -18.07
CA ARG A 67 1.09 3.97 -17.72
C ARG A 67 0.69 3.10 -16.52
N ILE A 68 1.53 2.13 -16.13
CA ILE A 68 1.38 1.36 -14.92
C ILE A 68 1.78 2.24 -13.75
N VAL A 69 0.94 2.31 -12.73
CA VAL A 69 1.23 2.99 -11.46
C VAL A 69 1.89 1.98 -10.53
N ILE A 70 3.00 2.36 -9.92
CA ILE A 70 3.70 1.50 -8.97
C ILE A 70 3.23 1.81 -7.54
N ALA A 71 2.66 0.81 -6.89
CA ALA A 71 2.30 0.84 -5.48
C ALA A 71 3.50 0.32 -4.66
N ASP A 72 4.15 1.22 -3.95
CA ASP A 72 5.40 0.96 -3.24
C ASP A 72 5.15 0.85 -1.74
N TRP A 73 5.53 -0.26 -1.12
CA TRP A 73 5.22 -0.60 0.26
C TRP A 73 6.44 -1.11 1.02
N HIS A 74 6.66 -0.58 2.21
CA HIS A 74 7.74 -0.99 3.12
C HIS A 74 7.25 -0.82 4.55
N TYR A 75 6.88 -1.92 5.21
CA TYR A 75 6.19 -1.84 6.50
C TYR A 75 7.14 -1.87 7.69
N ASP A 76 8.21 -2.65 7.61
CA ASP A 76 9.10 -2.94 8.73
C ASP A 76 10.33 -2.03 8.75
N VAL A 77 10.68 -1.44 7.62
CA VAL A 77 11.84 -0.57 7.52
C VAL A 77 11.41 0.88 7.69
N LEU A 78 11.63 1.42 8.86
CA LEU A 78 11.63 2.86 9.11
C LEU A 78 12.99 3.40 8.64
N VAL A 79 13.18 3.53 7.35
CA VAL A 79 14.32 4.27 6.83
C VAL A 79 14.12 5.72 7.27
N LYS A 80 15.05 6.32 7.96
CA LYS A 80 15.09 7.65 8.61
C LYS A 80 14.41 8.78 7.80
N GLY A 81 13.10 8.62 7.50
CA GLY A 81 12.28 9.58 6.76
C GLY A 81 12.43 9.54 5.24
N ASP A 82 13.16 8.58 4.69
CA ASP A 82 13.34 8.39 3.26
C ASP A 82 12.90 7.00 2.79
N VAL A 83 12.28 6.95 1.62
CA VAL A 83 11.87 5.72 0.95
C VAL A 83 12.48 5.76 -0.47
N PRO A 84 13.73 5.33 -0.61
CA PRO A 84 14.49 5.53 -1.85
C PRO A 84 13.88 4.83 -3.08
N SER A 85 13.05 3.79 -2.90
CA SER A 85 12.33 3.14 -3.98
C SER A 85 11.33 4.06 -4.67
N LEU A 86 10.64 4.95 -3.93
CA LEU A 86 9.76 5.95 -4.54
C LEU A 86 10.53 6.88 -5.49
N ALA A 87 11.68 7.39 -5.04
CA ALA A 87 12.56 8.21 -5.87
C ALA A 87 13.07 7.43 -7.08
N HIS A 88 13.45 6.16 -6.89
CA HIS A 88 13.90 5.29 -7.97
C HIS A 88 12.84 5.10 -9.06
N PHE A 89 11.62 4.71 -8.70
CA PHE A 89 10.54 4.54 -9.66
C PHE A 89 10.17 5.85 -10.35
N ARG A 90 10.16 6.96 -9.59
CA ARG A 90 9.90 8.30 -10.16
C ARG A 90 10.97 8.72 -11.17
N ALA A 91 12.25 8.49 -10.88
CA ALA A 91 13.34 8.79 -11.78
C ALA A 91 13.25 7.99 -13.09
N LEU A 92 12.66 6.80 -13.05
CA LEU A 92 12.38 5.98 -14.23
C LEU A 92 11.08 6.38 -14.96
N GLY A 93 10.39 7.44 -14.52
CA GLY A 93 9.21 7.97 -15.18
C GLY A 93 7.89 7.30 -14.80
N PHE A 94 7.85 6.49 -13.76
CA PHE A 94 6.60 5.91 -13.27
C PHE A 94 5.84 6.89 -12.37
N GLU A 95 4.52 6.84 -12.42
CA GLU A 95 3.68 7.35 -11.34
C GLU A 95 3.69 6.36 -10.19
N THR A 96 3.75 6.87 -8.97
CA THR A 96 3.93 6.04 -7.77
C THR A 96 2.91 6.37 -6.70
N LEU A 97 2.56 5.35 -5.92
CA LEU A 97 1.77 5.46 -4.70
C LEU A 97 2.59 4.90 -3.53
N ALA A 98 2.80 5.70 -2.50
CA ALA A 98 3.34 5.19 -1.25
C ALA A 98 2.23 4.46 -0.49
N CYS A 99 2.49 3.23 -0.06
CA CYS A 99 1.48 2.35 0.52
C CYS A 99 1.78 2.06 2.00
N PRO A 100 1.45 2.97 2.93
CA PRO A 100 1.65 2.75 4.35
C PRO A 100 0.69 1.69 4.91
N TRP A 101 1.09 1.11 6.06
CA TRP A 101 0.26 0.20 6.81
C TRP A 101 0.52 0.34 8.32
N ASN A 102 -0.51 0.20 9.10
CA ASN A 102 -0.61 -0.12 10.52
C ASN A 102 0.11 0.81 11.52
N SER A 103 1.40 1.08 11.44
CA SER A 103 2.10 1.85 12.46
C SER A 103 2.12 3.37 12.16
N PRO A 104 1.92 4.24 13.17
CA PRO A 104 2.01 5.68 12.98
C PRO A 104 3.36 6.15 12.41
N GLY A 105 4.45 5.49 12.79
CA GLY A 105 5.79 5.78 12.26
C GLY A 105 5.89 5.47 10.77
N ASN A 106 5.42 4.30 10.34
CA ASN A 106 5.38 3.90 8.93
C ASN A 106 4.51 4.85 8.11
N ILE A 107 3.31 5.19 8.60
CA ILE A 107 2.40 6.13 7.93
C ILE A 107 3.07 7.50 7.72
N ARG A 108 3.69 8.07 8.74
CA ARG A 108 4.39 9.37 8.63
C ARG A 108 5.55 9.32 7.64
N THR A 109 6.38 8.29 7.74
CA THR A 109 7.55 8.14 6.86
C THR A 109 7.15 8.05 5.40
N LEU A 110 6.16 7.20 5.08
CA LEU A 110 5.69 7.03 3.71
C LEU A 110 4.92 8.27 3.20
N ALA A 111 4.12 8.92 4.04
CA ALA A 111 3.45 10.17 3.65
C ALA A 111 4.46 11.29 3.34
N LYS A 112 5.49 11.45 4.18
CA LYS A 112 6.58 12.42 3.93
C LYS A 112 7.34 12.11 2.65
N ALA A 113 7.71 10.84 2.46
CA ALA A 113 8.40 10.40 1.25
C ALA A 113 7.53 10.62 0.00
N ALA A 114 6.22 10.37 0.08
CA ALA A 114 5.28 10.64 -0.99
C ALA A 114 5.25 12.12 -1.36
N ALA A 115 5.16 13.02 -0.38
CA ALA A 115 5.19 14.47 -0.62
C ALA A 115 6.50 14.90 -1.30
N THR A 116 7.65 14.43 -0.79
CA THR A 116 8.98 14.73 -1.36
C THR A 116 9.10 14.26 -2.81
N ASN A 117 8.56 13.08 -3.13
CA ASN A 117 8.66 12.48 -4.45
C ASN A 117 7.46 12.79 -5.37
N ARG A 118 6.54 13.66 -4.97
CA ARG A 118 5.32 13.97 -5.71
C ARG A 118 4.53 12.69 -6.07
N SER A 119 4.44 11.78 -5.12
CA SER A 119 3.69 10.52 -5.20
C SER A 119 2.35 10.65 -4.49
N GLY A 120 1.38 9.85 -4.90
CA GLY A 120 0.16 9.67 -4.13
C GLY A 120 0.38 8.77 -2.91
N VAL A 121 -0.65 8.64 -2.07
CA VAL A 121 -0.66 7.69 -0.95
C VAL A 121 -1.87 6.78 -1.06
N LEU A 122 -1.65 5.48 -0.85
CA LEU A 122 -2.67 4.44 -0.81
C LEU A 122 -2.55 3.70 0.51
N MET A 123 -3.36 4.05 1.50
CA MET A 123 -3.38 3.34 2.79
C MET A 123 -3.80 1.90 2.61
N THR A 124 -2.99 0.96 3.07
CA THR A 124 -3.29 -0.48 3.00
C THR A 124 -3.94 -0.98 4.29
N THR A 125 -4.86 -1.95 4.15
CA THR A 125 -5.67 -2.48 5.25
C THR A 125 -5.72 -4.01 5.19
N TRP A 126 -4.56 -4.67 5.22
CA TRP A 126 -4.39 -6.11 4.98
C TRP A 126 -5.17 -7.02 5.94
N HIS A 127 -5.35 -6.56 7.17
CA HIS A 127 -6.02 -7.33 8.21
C HIS A 127 -7.19 -6.52 8.77
N HIS A 128 -7.99 -7.09 9.58
CA HIS A 128 -9.05 -6.52 10.39
C HIS A 128 -9.37 -5.03 10.14
N LEU A 129 -10.37 -4.78 9.33
CA LEU A 129 -10.82 -3.43 8.94
C LEU A 129 -11.00 -2.52 10.17
N VAL A 130 -11.53 -3.06 11.27
CA VAL A 130 -11.69 -2.32 12.54
C VAL A 130 -10.39 -1.80 13.11
N GLN A 131 -9.28 -2.51 12.94
CA GLN A 131 -7.97 -2.03 13.40
C GLN A 131 -7.37 -0.99 12.45
N SER A 132 -7.77 -1.01 11.19
CA SER A 132 -7.23 -0.16 10.14
C SER A 132 -8.02 1.15 9.99
N ILE A 133 -9.34 1.12 10.13
CA ILE A 133 -10.21 2.30 9.98
C ILE A 133 -9.77 3.47 10.88
N PRO A 134 -9.43 3.29 12.17
CA PRO A 134 -8.99 4.40 13.01
C PRO A 134 -7.71 5.09 12.53
N LYS A 135 -6.94 4.42 11.67
CA LYS A 135 -5.68 4.96 11.12
C LYS A 135 -5.89 5.76 9.85
N LEU A 136 -7.05 5.66 9.20
CA LEU A 136 -7.35 6.44 8.00
C LEU A 136 -7.31 7.94 8.22
N PRO A 137 -7.95 8.51 9.29
CA PRO A 137 -7.84 9.94 9.57
C PRO A 137 -6.42 10.37 9.89
N TYR A 138 -5.64 9.54 10.61
CA TYR A 138 -4.24 9.83 10.87
C TYR A 138 -3.42 9.85 9.57
N THR A 139 -3.66 8.89 8.68
CA THR A 139 -3.02 8.86 7.35
C THR A 139 -3.39 10.11 6.56
N ALA A 140 -4.67 10.48 6.54
CA ALA A 140 -5.15 11.68 5.89
C ALA A 140 -4.48 12.95 6.47
N ALA A 141 -4.38 13.06 7.79
CA ALA A 141 -3.70 14.17 8.44
C ALA A 141 -2.23 14.26 8.04
N CYS A 142 -1.53 13.14 7.98
CA CYS A 142 -0.14 13.09 7.52
C CYS A 142 0.04 13.50 6.04
N MET A 143 -0.98 13.27 5.21
CA MET A 143 -0.94 13.59 3.79
C MET A 143 -1.23 15.07 3.49
N TRP A 144 -2.14 15.68 4.25
CA TRP A 144 -2.67 17.00 3.94
C TRP A 144 -2.24 18.10 4.90
N SER A 145 -1.51 17.79 5.97
CA SER A 145 -1.09 18.77 6.94
C SER A 145 0.40 18.68 7.24
N GLU A 146 1.08 19.79 7.03
CA GLU A 146 2.43 20.04 7.56
C GLU A 146 2.36 20.56 9.00
N SER A 147 1.17 20.87 9.51
CA SER A 147 0.97 21.42 10.85
C SER A 147 1.32 20.38 11.91
N GLN A 148 2.35 20.66 12.69
CA GLN A 148 2.74 19.83 13.84
C GLN A 148 1.60 19.69 14.86
N THR A 149 0.74 20.69 14.97
CA THR A 149 -0.44 20.67 15.84
C THR A 149 -1.46 19.64 15.37
N VAL A 150 -1.76 19.59 14.06
CA VAL A 150 -2.71 18.61 13.49
C VAL A 150 -2.12 17.21 13.60
N LEU A 151 -0.82 17.05 13.35
CA LEU A 151 -0.14 15.76 13.51
C LEU A 151 -0.13 15.33 14.99
N ALA A 152 0.13 16.24 15.93
CA ALA A 152 0.08 15.94 17.36
C ALA A 152 -1.35 15.59 17.79
N MET A 153 -2.36 16.30 17.35
CA MET A 153 -3.78 15.99 17.61
C MET A 153 -4.16 14.63 17.02
N ALA A 154 -3.70 14.31 15.81
CA ALA A 154 -3.95 13.01 15.19
C ALA A 154 -3.19 11.86 15.90
N GLN A 155 -2.05 12.15 16.52
CA GLN A 155 -1.30 11.19 17.34
C GLN A 155 -1.94 10.95 18.70
N THR A 156 -2.51 12.00 19.29
CA THR A 156 -3.19 11.97 20.60
C THR A 156 -4.69 11.75 20.47
N ALA A 157 -5.23 11.85 19.23
CA ALA A 157 -6.61 11.48 18.96
C ALA A 157 -6.81 10.09 19.54
N ASP A 158 -7.68 10.02 20.50
CA ASP A 158 -7.96 8.81 21.23
C ASP A 158 -8.50 7.79 20.23
N PHE A 159 -7.62 6.90 19.82
CA PHE A 159 -7.98 5.81 18.92
C PHE A 159 -9.13 4.97 19.48
N SER A 160 -9.34 5.01 20.80
CA SER A 160 -10.48 4.36 21.45
C SER A 160 -11.80 5.02 21.06
N LEU A 161 -11.87 6.34 21.04
CA LEU A 161 -13.06 7.10 20.61
C LEU A 161 -13.35 6.86 19.13
N MET A 162 -12.34 6.86 18.29
CA MET A 162 -12.50 6.56 16.86
C MET A 162 -12.90 5.11 16.61
N ARG A 163 -12.34 4.16 17.37
CA ARG A 163 -12.75 2.76 17.32
C ARG A 163 -14.20 2.60 17.75
N ALA A 164 -14.64 3.27 18.81
CA ALA A 164 -16.03 3.25 19.28
C ALA A 164 -16.98 3.88 18.25
N ALA A 165 -16.62 5.03 17.66
CA ALA A 165 -17.39 5.68 16.61
C ALA A 165 -17.52 4.78 15.37
N THR A 166 -16.40 4.17 14.94
CA THR A 166 -16.37 3.25 13.81
C THR A 166 -17.22 2.00 14.09
N ALA A 167 -17.10 1.41 15.28
CA ALA A 167 -17.89 0.27 15.70
C ALA A 167 -19.39 0.62 15.72
N THR A 168 -19.74 1.84 16.14
CA THR A 168 -21.12 2.33 16.14
C THR A 168 -21.64 2.53 14.70
N CYS A 169 -20.83 3.07 13.80
CA CYS A 169 -21.19 3.19 12.39
C CYS A 169 -21.37 1.82 11.72
N LEU A 170 -20.46 0.90 11.98
CA LEU A 170 -20.54 -0.45 11.43
C LEU A 170 -21.79 -1.20 11.96
N ARG A 171 -22.12 -1.06 13.26
CA ARG A 171 -23.37 -1.62 13.82
C ARG A 171 -24.63 -1.09 13.11
N LYS A 172 -24.64 0.18 12.71
CA LYS A 172 -25.75 0.77 11.94
C LYS A 172 -25.83 0.27 10.51
N LEU A 173 -24.73 -0.20 9.94
CA LEU A 173 -24.66 -0.74 8.58
C LEU A 173 -24.97 -2.25 8.53
N VAL A 174 -24.90 -2.93 9.67
CA VAL A 174 -25.25 -4.36 9.77
C VAL A 174 -26.78 -4.46 9.87
N PRO A 175 -27.45 -5.23 8.98
CA PRO A 175 -28.87 -5.49 9.09
C PRO A 175 -29.25 -6.07 10.45
N ALA A 176 -30.41 -5.68 10.98
CA ALA A 176 -30.87 -6.10 12.31
C ALA A 176 -31.05 -7.62 12.45
N ASP A 177 -31.14 -8.35 11.34
CA ASP A 177 -31.25 -9.81 11.30
C ASP A 177 -29.93 -10.56 11.48
N GLY A 178 -28.83 -9.83 11.61
CA GLY A 178 -27.49 -10.39 11.88
C GLY A 178 -26.96 -11.35 10.82
N LYS A 179 -27.62 -11.45 9.68
CA LYS A 179 -27.20 -12.32 8.58
C LYS A 179 -26.16 -11.61 7.72
N PHE A 180 -24.99 -11.44 8.28
CA PHE A 180 -23.81 -11.18 7.49
C PHE A 180 -23.24 -12.50 7.01
N ASP A 181 -22.92 -12.59 5.74
CA ASP A 181 -22.15 -13.73 5.23
C ASP A 181 -20.80 -13.76 5.93
N ARG A 182 -20.67 -14.69 6.89
CA ARG A 182 -19.48 -14.83 7.75
C ARG A 182 -18.27 -15.41 7.05
N ALA A 183 -18.37 -15.83 5.81
CA ALA A 183 -17.30 -16.54 5.11
C ALA A 183 -15.99 -15.71 4.96
N GLY A 184 -16.06 -14.39 5.03
CA GLY A 184 -14.90 -13.49 5.00
C GLY A 184 -14.58 -12.77 6.33
N TRP A 185 -15.36 -12.96 7.40
CA TRP A 185 -15.32 -12.11 8.60
C TRP A 185 -15.21 -12.87 9.91
N ASN A 186 -14.88 -14.16 9.89
CA ASN A 186 -14.85 -15.05 11.05
C ASN A 186 -13.86 -14.69 12.17
N SER A 187 -13.13 -13.59 12.03
CA SER A 187 -12.19 -13.10 13.06
C SER A 187 -12.60 -11.75 13.66
N PHE A 188 -13.84 -11.32 13.46
CA PHE A 188 -14.31 -10.05 13.96
C PHE A 188 -14.92 -10.22 15.36
N GLU A 189 -14.07 -10.32 16.37
CA GLU A 189 -14.51 -10.14 17.75
C GLU A 189 -14.62 -8.64 18.04
N MET A 190 -15.85 -8.16 18.20
CA MET A 190 -16.09 -6.83 18.76
C MET A 190 -15.53 -6.83 20.19
N PRO A 191 -14.71 -5.83 20.58
CA PRO A 191 -14.33 -5.69 21.98
C PRO A 191 -15.58 -5.64 22.84
N ALA A 192 -15.59 -6.42 23.93
CA ALA A 192 -16.65 -6.33 24.92
C ALA A 192 -16.79 -4.87 25.36
N GLU A 193 -18.05 -4.40 25.46
CA GLU A 193 -18.29 -3.09 26.04
C GLU A 193 -17.78 -3.12 27.48
N THR A 194 -16.68 -2.42 27.74
CA THR A 194 -16.32 -2.05 29.12
C THR A 194 -17.28 -0.93 29.51
N ASN A 195 -18.23 -1.29 30.38
CA ASN A 195 -19.09 -0.35 31.09
C ASN A 195 -18.27 0.66 31.89
#